data_27e2b349a59ea7316e88a770ddcd0a91
#
_entry.id   27e2b349a59ea7316e88a770ddcd0a91
#
_cell.length_a   1.000
_cell.length_b   1.000
_cell.length_c   1.000
_cell.angle_alpha   90.00
_cell.angle_beta   90.00
_cell.angle_gamma   90.00
#
_symmetry.space_group_name_H-M   'P 1'
#
loop_
_entity.id
_entity.type
_entity.pdbx_description
1 polymer ?
#
loop_
_entity_poly.entity_id
_entity_poly.type
_entity_poly.pdbx_seq_one_letter_code
_entity_poly.pdbx_strand_id
1 'polypeptide(L)'
;MKEKEKIEVSFTFNTSELLYDIKNYAYIEGNIMPDDERKFQVRDIDEDGNINRLIRVLNLAYAECVEMLYPYSKDEVNTKEKDSNLELLDCYVIDAVLPIGFSQTSVNILSSLIHEYMVYRVVADWLSINKPESQGNWEIKLVDIKDKIKSTIANRRGPVKRRLQPF
;
A
#
# COMPACT_ATOMS: atom_id res chain seq x y z
N MET A 1 13.37 -34.39 -5.64
CA MET A 1 12.54 -33.29 -5.07
C MET A 1 11.81 -32.65 -6.25
N LYS A 2 10.46 -32.73 -6.30
CA LYS A 2 9.70 -32.01 -7.32
C LYS A 2 9.89 -30.52 -7.06
N GLU A 3 10.46 -29.78 -8.00
CA GLU A 3 10.44 -28.33 -8.01
C GLU A 3 8.98 -27.92 -7.86
N LYS A 4 8.67 -27.19 -6.79
CA LYS A 4 7.35 -26.58 -6.66
C LYS A 4 7.30 -25.48 -7.73
N GLU A 5 6.50 -25.74 -8.77
CA GLU A 5 6.19 -24.70 -9.75
C GLU A 5 5.78 -23.43 -9.01
N LYS A 6 6.42 -22.34 -9.33
CA LYS A 6 6.19 -21.02 -8.75
C LYS A 6 5.52 -20.17 -9.82
N ILE A 7 4.71 -19.22 -9.41
CA ILE A 7 4.03 -18.29 -10.31
C ILE A 7 4.63 -16.90 -10.08
N GLU A 8 5.22 -16.33 -11.12
CA GLU A 8 5.72 -14.96 -11.08
C GLU A 8 4.57 -14.01 -11.43
N VAL A 9 4.39 -12.98 -10.59
CA VAL A 9 3.36 -11.97 -10.75
C VAL A 9 3.97 -10.60 -10.47
N SER A 10 3.71 -9.64 -11.38
CA SER A 10 4.09 -8.23 -11.19
C SER A 10 2.84 -7.42 -10.87
N PHE A 11 2.79 -6.81 -9.69
CA PHE A 11 1.77 -5.83 -9.33
C PHE A 11 2.25 -4.45 -9.78
N THR A 12 1.53 -3.83 -10.70
CA THR A 12 1.89 -2.51 -11.25
C THR A 12 0.83 -1.49 -10.88
N PHE A 13 1.27 -0.36 -10.31
CA PHE A 13 0.42 0.73 -9.86
C PHE A 13 0.84 2.02 -10.57
N ASN A 14 -0.07 2.58 -11.36
CA ASN A 14 0.18 3.83 -12.07
C ASN A 14 0.17 5.01 -11.10
N THR A 15 1.22 5.79 -11.10
CA THR A 15 1.34 6.96 -10.22
C THR A 15 0.22 7.98 -10.45
N SER A 16 -0.20 8.16 -11.70
CA SER A 16 -1.31 9.06 -12.03
C SER A 16 -2.64 8.65 -11.38
N GLU A 17 -2.92 7.34 -11.29
CA GLU A 17 -4.13 6.83 -10.63
C GLU A 17 -4.03 6.98 -9.11
N LEU A 18 -2.88 6.65 -8.53
CA LEU A 18 -2.63 6.86 -7.09
C LEU A 18 -2.81 8.34 -6.70
N LEU A 19 -2.22 9.24 -7.45
CA LEU A 19 -2.35 10.68 -7.21
C LEU A 19 -3.79 11.17 -7.38
N TYR A 20 -4.51 10.66 -8.37
CA TYR A 20 -5.92 10.98 -8.57
C TYR A 20 -6.76 10.60 -7.34
N ASP A 21 -6.61 9.38 -6.82
CA ASP A 21 -7.35 8.92 -5.67
C ASP A 21 -6.97 9.67 -4.38
N ILE A 22 -5.68 9.96 -4.17
CA ILE A 22 -5.20 10.76 -3.05
C ILE A 22 -5.85 12.16 -3.06
N LYS A 23 -5.85 12.84 -4.21
CA LYS A 23 -6.48 14.15 -4.39
C LYS A 23 -7.98 14.10 -4.14
N ASN A 24 -8.64 13.06 -4.64
CA ASN A 24 -10.07 12.88 -4.48
C ASN A 24 -10.46 12.73 -3.01
N TYR A 25 -9.72 11.95 -2.22
CA TYR A 25 -9.96 11.83 -0.78
C TYR A 25 -9.68 13.13 -0.02
N ALA A 26 -8.59 13.83 -0.34
CA ALA A 26 -8.29 15.13 0.26
C ALA A 26 -9.38 16.16 -0.05
N TYR A 27 -9.90 16.16 -1.27
CA TYR A 27 -11.01 17.00 -1.70
C TYR A 27 -12.30 16.70 -0.91
N ILE A 28 -12.68 15.43 -0.76
CA ILE A 28 -13.85 14.99 -0.02
C ILE A 28 -13.72 15.41 1.45
N GLU A 29 -12.59 15.15 2.08
CA GLU A 29 -12.33 15.50 3.48
C GLU A 29 -12.37 17.02 3.71
N GLY A 30 -11.86 17.81 2.78
CA GLY A 30 -11.98 19.27 2.82
C GLY A 30 -13.42 19.75 2.67
N ASN A 31 -14.23 19.12 1.80
CA ASN A 31 -15.62 19.53 1.58
C ASN A 31 -16.55 19.25 2.75
N ILE A 32 -16.24 18.26 3.60
CA ILE A 32 -17.01 17.94 4.81
C ILE A 32 -16.77 19.01 5.90
N MET A 33 -15.69 19.78 5.80
CA MET A 33 -15.38 20.82 6.78
C MET A 33 -16.34 22.03 6.66
N PRO A 34 -16.61 22.73 7.77
CA PRO A 34 -17.27 24.03 7.74
C PRO A 34 -16.54 24.99 6.78
N ASP A 35 -17.23 26.01 6.29
CA ASP A 35 -16.69 26.98 5.36
C ASP A 35 -15.64 27.88 6.06
N ASP A 36 -14.41 27.41 6.10
CA ASP A 36 -13.26 27.93 6.84
C ASP A 36 -12.05 27.86 5.89
N GLU A 37 -11.05 28.73 6.08
CA GLU A 37 -9.82 28.76 5.28
C GLU A 37 -9.05 27.43 5.31
N ARG A 38 -9.14 26.67 6.42
CA ARG A 38 -8.52 25.35 6.56
C ARG A 38 -9.02 24.32 5.55
N LYS A 39 -10.25 24.46 5.08
CA LYS A 39 -10.83 23.60 4.04
C LYS A 39 -9.97 23.58 2.76
N PHE A 40 -9.44 24.72 2.35
CA PHE A 40 -8.56 24.82 1.20
C PHE A 40 -7.21 24.15 1.46
N GLN A 41 -6.65 24.33 2.65
CA GLN A 41 -5.40 23.67 3.05
C GLN A 41 -5.50 22.14 3.00
N VAL A 42 -6.63 21.58 3.38
CA VAL A 42 -6.86 20.11 3.30
C VAL A 42 -6.94 19.64 1.85
N ARG A 43 -7.50 20.44 0.94
CA ARG A 43 -7.70 20.09 -0.47
C ARG A 43 -6.43 20.20 -1.32
N ASP A 44 -5.51 21.07 -0.93
CA ASP A 44 -4.35 21.46 -1.73
C ASP A 44 -3.13 20.56 -1.49
N ILE A 45 -3.37 19.25 -1.43
CA ILE A 45 -2.34 18.23 -1.15
C ILE A 45 -1.27 18.15 -2.25
N ASP A 46 -1.59 18.55 -3.46
CA ASP A 46 -0.72 18.49 -4.64
C ASP A 46 -0.08 19.82 -5.04
N GLU A 47 -0.23 20.88 -4.23
CA GLU A 47 0.47 22.13 -4.45
C GLU A 47 1.99 21.97 -4.34
N ASP A 48 2.74 22.81 -5.03
CA ASP A 48 4.19 22.78 -5.15
C ASP A 48 4.92 22.67 -3.79
N GLY A 49 4.37 23.29 -2.74
CA GLY A 49 4.93 23.21 -1.39
C GLY A 49 4.70 21.85 -0.68
N ASN A 50 3.70 21.10 -1.12
CA ASN A 50 3.23 19.89 -0.45
C ASN A 50 3.67 18.61 -1.18
N ILE A 51 3.92 18.71 -2.49
CA ILE A 51 4.19 17.55 -3.36
C ILE A 51 5.39 16.71 -2.88
N ASN A 52 6.44 17.34 -2.37
CA ASN A 52 7.61 16.63 -1.87
C ASN A 52 7.28 15.73 -0.67
N ARG A 53 6.41 16.20 0.23
CA ARG A 53 5.95 15.39 1.36
C ARG A 53 5.11 14.23 0.89
N LEU A 54 4.19 14.46 -0.04
CA LEU A 54 3.37 13.44 -0.65
C LEU A 54 4.24 12.33 -1.28
N ILE A 55 5.24 12.71 -2.09
CA ILE A 55 6.15 11.75 -2.74
C ILE A 55 6.91 10.90 -1.70
N ARG A 56 7.44 11.51 -0.65
CA ARG A 56 8.15 10.79 0.42
C ARG A 56 7.25 9.74 1.09
N VAL A 57 6.02 10.11 1.41
CA VAL A 57 5.07 9.19 2.08
C VAL A 57 4.60 8.10 1.12
N LEU A 58 4.41 8.43 -0.17
CA LEU A 58 4.05 7.45 -1.19
C LEU A 58 5.16 6.40 -1.38
N ASN A 59 6.41 6.83 -1.46
CA ASN A 59 7.57 5.94 -1.57
C ASN A 59 7.72 5.06 -0.31
N LEU A 60 7.46 5.61 0.88
CA LEU A 60 7.44 4.84 2.12
C LEU A 60 6.31 3.80 2.11
N ALA A 61 5.10 4.20 1.70
CA ALA A 61 3.96 3.30 1.59
C ALA A 61 4.23 2.14 0.63
N TYR A 62 4.89 2.41 -0.49
CA TYR A 62 5.33 1.38 -1.41
C TYR A 62 6.30 0.40 -0.76
N ALA A 63 7.32 0.89 -0.05
CA ALA A 63 8.27 0.03 0.67
C ALA A 63 7.58 -0.84 1.75
N GLU A 64 6.61 -0.27 2.48
CA GLU A 64 5.76 -1.01 3.43
C GLU A 64 4.95 -2.12 2.73
N CYS A 65 4.47 -1.89 1.50
CA CYS A 65 3.76 -2.90 0.72
C CYS A 65 4.68 -4.04 0.29
N VAL A 66 5.89 -3.73 -0.17
CA VAL A 66 6.91 -4.75 -0.50
C VAL A 66 7.22 -5.62 0.72
N GLU A 67 7.37 -5.00 1.90
CA GLU A 67 7.60 -5.73 3.16
C GLU A 67 6.40 -6.63 3.55
N MET A 68 5.17 -6.14 3.37
CA MET A 68 3.96 -6.93 3.68
C MET A 68 3.85 -8.19 2.82
N LEU A 69 4.39 -8.18 1.59
CA LEU A 69 4.41 -9.32 0.69
C LEU A 69 5.59 -10.27 0.95
N TYR A 70 6.47 -9.97 1.90
CA TYR A 70 7.54 -10.89 2.28
C TYR A 70 6.97 -12.25 2.76
N PRO A 71 7.53 -13.40 2.35
CA PRO A 71 8.81 -13.58 1.63
C PRO A 71 8.68 -13.63 0.09
N TYR A 72 7.54 -13.29 -0.47
CA TYR A 72 7.27 -13.44 -1.91
C TYR A 72 7.90 -12.34 -2.77
N SER A 73 8.13 -11.16 -2.20
CA SER A 73 8.69 -9.97 -2.85
C SER A 73 10.12 -9.65 -2.42
N LYS A 74 10.89 -10.68 -2.05
CA LYS A 74 12.26 -10.51 -1.55
C LYS A 74 13.21 -10.11 -2.66
N ASP A 75 13.75 -8.89 -2.57
CA ASP A 75 14.83 -8.40 -3.41
C ASP A 75 16.22 -8.69 -2.85
N GLU A 76 17.25 -8.63 -3.71
CA GLU A 76 18.64 -8.70 -3.27
C GLU A 76 19.03 -7.44 -2.50
N VAL A 77 19.91 -7.61 -1.50
CA VAL A 77 20.39 -6.49 -0.69
C VAL A 77 21.27 -5.57 -1.53
N ASN A 78 20.88 -4.31 -1.68
CA ASN A 78 21.72 -3.29 -2.29
C ASN A 78 22.68 -2.71 -1.24
N THR A 79 23.98 -2.95 -1.42
CA THR A 79 25.02 -2.49 -0.48
C THR A 79 25.36 -1.01 -0.60
N LYS A 80 24.80 -0.31 -1.59
CA LYS A 80 25.01 1.12 -1.85
C LYS A 80 23.70 1.88 -1.87
N GLU A 81 22.87 1.66 -0.84
CA GLU A 81 21.58 2.32 -0.72
C GLU A 81 21.72 3.83 -0.67
N LYS A 82 20.82 4.53 -1.35
CA LYS A 82 20.72 5.98 -1.35
C LYS A 82 19.34 6.38 -0.83
N ASP A 83 19.27 7.50 -0.14
CA ASP A 83 17.99 8.18 0.09
C ASP A 83 17.52 8.87 -1.21
N SER A 84 16.63 8.19 -1.96
CA SER A 84 15.99 8.71 -3.19
C SER A 84 14.48 8.95 -3.02
N ASN A 85 14.04 9.17 -1.80
CA ASN A 85 12.61 9.26 -1.44
C ASN A 85 11.87 10.46 -2.05
N LEU A 86 12.55 11.36 -2.77
CA LEU A 86 11.93 12.45 -3.52
C LEU A 86 11.73 12.13 -5.01
N GLU A 87 12.18 10.98 -5.48
CA GLU A 87 11.97 10.57 -6.86
C GLU A 87 10.53 10.07 -7.03
N LEU A 88 9.78 10.71 -7.92
CA LEU A 88 8.46 10.26 -8.32
C LEU A 88 8.59 9.32 -9.52
N LEU A 89 8.22 8.08 -9.34
CA LEU A 89 8.21 7.07 -10.39
C LEU A 89 6.96 7.20 -11.26
N ASP A 90 7.04 6.86 -12.54
CA ASP A 90 5.88 6.79 -13.43
C ASP A 90 4.91 5.68 -13.00
N CYS A 91 5.46 4.57 -12.51
CA CYS A 91 4.69 3.47 -11.92
C CYS A 91 5.49 2.79 -10.81
N TYR A 92 4.78 2.24 -9.85
CA TYR A 92 5.32 1.40 -8.78
C TYR A 92 5.07 -0.07 -9.14
N VAL A 93 6.13 -0.89 -9.12
CA VAL A 93 6.05 -2.30 -9.50
C VAL A 93 6.54 -3.16 -8.35
N ILE A 94 5.74 -4.15 -7.96
CA ILE A 94 6.12 -5.17 -6.97
C ILE A 94 6.13 -6.52 -7.67
N ASP A 95 7.32 -7.07 -7.88
CA ASP A 95 7.49 -8.41 -8.40
C ASP A 95 7.40 -9.42 -7.26
N ALA A 96 6.55 -10.42 -7.42
CA ALA A 96 6.31 -11.43 -6.42
C ALA A 96 6.31 -12.84 -7.01
N VAL A 97 6.90 -13.76 -6.29
CA VAL A 97 6.93 -15.19 -6.62
C VAL A 97 5.96 -15.95 -5.73
N LEU A 98 4.76 -16.20 -6.23
CA LEU A 98 3.65 -16.78 -5.47
C LEU A 98 3.62 -18.31 -5.56
N PRO A 99 3.11 -19.02 -4.53
CA PRO A 99 2.87 -20.46 -4.60
C PRO A 99 1.67 -20.77 -5.51
N ILE A 100 1.67 -21.96 -6.13
CA ILE A 100 0.62 -22.45 -7.05
C ILE A 100 -0.81 -22.36 -6.48
N GLY A 101 -0.96 -22.34 -5.16
CA GLY A 101 -2.26 -22.23 -4.50
C GLY A 101 -2.96 -20.86 -4.64
N PHE A 102 -2.28 -19.86 -5.22
CA PHE A 102 -2.89 -18.55 -5.46
C PHE A 102 -3.81 -18.60 -6.68
N SER A 103 -5.03 -18.08 -6.52
CA SER A 103 -5.96 -17.88 -7.63
C SER A 103 -5.81 -16.47 -8.22
N GLN A 104 -6.24 -16.30 -9.48
CA GLN A 104 -6.29 -14.98 -10.11
C GLN A 104 -7.15 -13.99 -9.30
N THR A 105 -8.25 -14.46 -8.70
CA THR A 105 -9.08 -13.63 -7.81
C THR A 105 -8.29 -13.11 -6.61
N SER A 106 -7.43 -13.93 -6.00
CA SER A 106 -6.58 -13.49 -4.88
C SER A 106 -5.54 -12.47 -5.30
N VAL A 107 -4.96 -12.63 -6.50
CA VAL A 107 -4.03 -11.65 -7.08
C VAL A 107 -4.74 -10.32 -7.30
N ASN A 108 -5.95 -10.32 -7.86
CA ASN A 108 -6.73 -9.11 -8.10
C ASN A 108 -7.12 -8.41 -6.79
N ILE A 109 -7.50 -9.17 -5.75
CA ILE A 109 -7.80 -8.63 -4.43
C ILE A 109 -6.56 -7.99 -3.81
N LEU A 110 -5.40 -8.67 -3.86
CA LEU A 110 -4.14 -8.13 -3.36
C LEU A 110 -3.75 -6.85 -4.07
N SER A 111 -3.86 -6.81 -5.40
CA SER A 111 -3.57 -5.60 -6.18
C SER A 111 -4.43 -4.42 -5.73
N SER A 112 -5.74 -4.63 -5.57
CA SER A 112 -6.66 -3.58 -5.11
C SER A 112 -6.35 -3.13 -3.67
N LEU A 113 -6.08 -4.07 -2.76
CA LEU A 113 -5.77 -3.75 -1.36
C LEU A 113 -4.45 -2.99 -1.22
N ILE A 114 -3.43 -3.32 -2.02
CA ILE A 114 -2.15 -2.63 -2.03
C ILE A 114 -2.32 -1.20 -2.54
N HIS A 115 -3.06 -1.01 -3.64
CA HIS A 115 -3.39 0.31 -4.15
C HIS A 115 -4.07 1.18 -3.08
N GLU A 116 -5.12 0.68 -2.47
CA GLU A 116 -5.85 1.37 -1.39
C GLU A 116 -4.96 1.66 -0.18
N TYR A 117 -4.07 0.73 0.19
CA TYR A 117 -3.14 0.96 1.29
C TYR A 117 -2.20 2.14 1.01
N MET A 118 -1.62 2.19 -0.20
CA MET A 118 -0.73 3.30 -0.60
C MET A 118 -1.46 4.63 -0.56
N VAL A 119 -2.68 4.70 -1.09
CA VAL A 119 -3.52 5.91 -1.06
C VAL A 119 -3.84 6.32 0.37
N TYR A 120 -4.36 5.40 1.19
CA TYR A 120 -4.76 5.70 2.57
C TYR A 120 -3.58 6.12 3.46
N ARG A 121 -2.39 5.57 3.21
CA ARG A 121 -1.18 5.92 3.97
C ARG A 121 -0.79 7.37 3.75
N VAL A 122 -0.87 7.85 2.50
CA VAL A 122 -0.61 9.26 2.15
C VAL A 122 -1.68 10.17 2.73
N VAL A 123 -2.96 9.81 2.57
CA VAL A 123 -4.08 10.61 3.08
C VAL A 123 -4.04 10.70 4.61
N ALA A 124 -3.75 9.61 5.31
CA ALA A 124 -3.63 9.61 6.77
C ALA A 124 -2.50 10.53 7.26
N ASP A 125 -1.33 10.51 6.62
CA ASP A 125 -0.23 11.41 6.94
C ASP A 125 -0.63 12.88 6.71
N TRP A 126 -1.24 13.17 5.57
CA TRP A 126 -1.71 14.50 5.22
C TRP A 126 -2.73 15.05 6.22
N LEU A 127 -3.73 14.25 6.57
CA LEU A 127 -4.77 14.65 7.52
C LEU A 127 -4.25 14.75 8.95
N SER A 128 -3.23 14.01 9.31
CA SER A 128 -2.59 14.15 10.63
C SER A 128 -2.08 15.57 10.90
N ILE A 129 -1.72 16.30 9.84
CA ILE A 129 -1.23 17.68 9.91
C ILE A 129 -2.39 18.68 9.74
N ASN A 130 -3.22 18.48 8.72
CA ASN A 130 -4.18 19.48 8.27
C ASN A 130 -5.59 19.32 8.87
N LYS A 131 -5.93 18.11 9.32
CA LYS A 131 -7.24 17.79 9.93
C LYS A 131 -7.09 16.67 10.98
N PRO A 132 -6.44 16.94 12.12
CA PRO A 132 -6.13 15.91 13.13
C PRO A 132 -7.34 15.15 13.65
N GLU A 133 -8.52 15.77 13.66
CA GLU A 133 -9.78 15.15 14.09
C GLU A 133 -10.21 13.96 13.20
N SER A 134 -9.78 13.91 11.94
CA SER A 134 -10.06 12.80 11.01
C SER A 134 -9.01 11.70 11.05
N GLN A 135 -7.83 11.94 11.64
CA GLN A 135 -6.70 11.02 11.64
C GLN A 135 -7.06 9.64 12.15
N GLY A 136 -7.76 9.54 13.28
CA GLY A 136 -8.11 8.26 13.91
C GLY A 136 -8.94 7.35 12.98
N ASN A 137 -9.84 7.92 12.18
CA ASN A 137 -10.63 7.16 11.23
C ASN A 137 -9.77 6.56 10.10
N TRP A 138 -8.79 7.32 9.63
CA TRP A 138 -7.86 6.87 8.59
C TRP A 138 -6.88 5.82 9.09
N GLU A 139 -6.41 5.95 10.33
CA GLU A 139 -5.58 4.93 10.97
C GLU A 139 -6.32 3.59 11.11
N ILE A 140 -7.60 3.61 11.49
CA ILE A 140 -8.43 2.40 11.55
C ILE A 140 -8.54 1.75 10.16
N LYS A 141 -8.78 2.53 9.10
CA LYS A 141 -8.82 2.02 7.72
C LYS A 141 -7.48 1.40 7.30
N LEU A 142 -6.35 2.01 7.67
CA LEU A 142 -5.02 1.47 7.38
C LEU A 142 -4.79 0.12 8.05
N VAL A 143 -5.14 0.00 9.33
CA VAL A 143 -5.02 -1.26 10.07
C VAL A 143 -5.90 -2.34 9.43
N ASP A 144 -7.15 -2.04 9.10
CA ASP A 144 -8.08 -2.97 8.47
C ASP A 144 -7.55 -3.50 7.13
N ILE A 145 -7.05 -2.61 6.26
CA ILE A 145 -6.46 -3.03 4.97
C ILE A 145 -5.19 -3.85 5.16
N LYS A 146 -4.32 -3.44 6.07
CA LYS A 146 -3.09 -4.18 6.39
C LYS A 146 -3.39 -5.61 6.85
N ASP A 147 -4.40 -5.77 7.68
CA ASP A 147 -4.83 -7.08 8.16
C ASP A 147 -5.48 -7.92 7.05
N LYS A 148 -6.25 -7.30 6.15
CA LYS A 148 -6.79 -7.95 4.95
C LYS A 148 -5.68 -8.44 4.01
N ILE A 149 -4.65 -7.63 3.75
CA ILE A 149 -3.48 -8.04 2.94
C ILE A 149 -2.82 -9.25 3.58
N LYS A 150 -2.48 -9.18 4.87
CA LYS A 150 -1.83 -10.27 5.60
C LYS A 150 -2.69 -11.55 5.62
N SER A 151 -3.99 -11.41 5.84
CA SER A 151 -4.93 -12.53 5.84
C SER A 151 -5.02 -13.18 4.46
N THR A 152 -5.09 -12.40 3.39
CA THR A 152 -5.13 -12.92 2.02
C THR A 152 -3.87 -13.72 1.68
N ILE A 153 -2.71 -13.26 2.13
CA ILE A 153 -1.44 -13.97 1.96
C ILE A 153 -1.40 -15.24 2.80
N ALA A 154 -1.82 -15.18 4.06
CA ALA A 154 -1.76 -16.30 5.01
C ALA A 154 -2.71 -17.44 4.63
N ASN A 155 -3.93 -17.13 4.19
CA ASN A 155 -4.96 -18.11 3.85
C ASN A 155 -4.59 -18.99 2.63
N ARG A 156 -3.57 -18.58 1.85
CA ARG A 156 -3.13 -19.30 0.65
C ARG A 156 -1.90 -20.19 0.86
N ARG A 157 -1.42 -20.34 2.10
CA ARG A 157 -0.30 -21.24 2.42
C ARG A 157 -0.63 -22.73 2.31
N GLY A 158 -1.87 -23.09 1.97
CA GLY A 158 -2.35 -24.47 1.91
C GLY A 158 -2.63 -25.07 3.29
N PRO A 159 -3.38 -26.18 3.38
CA PRO A 159 -3.68 -26.81 4.65
C PRO A 159 -2.39 -27.36 5.28
N VAL A 160 -2.12 -26.96 6.52
CA VAL A 160 -1.06 -27.56 7.34
C VAL A 160 -1.49 -29.00 7.67
N LYS A 161 -0.98 -29.98 6.94
CA LYS A 161 -1.15 -31.39 7.28
C LYS A 161 -0.33 -31.69 8.53
N ARG A 162 -0.95 -31.62 9.69
CA ARG A 162 -0.36 -32.18 10.91
C ARG A 162 -0.36 -33.69 10.74
N ARG A 163 0.83 -34.31 10.65
CA ARG A 163 0.94 -35.74 10.85
C ARG A 163 0.68 -36.01 12.34
N LEU A 164 -0.49 -36.51 12.68
CA LEU A 164 -0.71 -37.16 13.96
C LEU A 164 0.16 -38.42 13.90
N GLN A 165 1.25 -38.47 14.66
CA GLN A 165 1.92 -39.74 14.94
C GLN A 165 1.04 -40.41 16.02
N PRO A 166 0.42 -41.58 15.75
CA PRO A 166 -0.13 -42.39 16.81
C PRO A 166 1.02 -42.87 17.69
N PHE A 167 0.81 -42.84 18.97
CA PHE A 167 1.74 -43.29 20.02
C PHE A 167 2.25 -44.71 19.75
#